data_ac34ec569a652e34911816eac2f2c0ab
#
_entry.id   ac34ec569a652e34911816eac2f2c0ab
#
_cell.length_a   1.000
_cell.length_b   1.000
_cell.length_c   1.000
_cell.angle_alpha   90.00
_cell.angle_beta   90.00
_cell.angle_gamma   90.00
#
_symmetry.space_group_name_H-M   'P 1'
#
loop_
_entity.id
_entity.type
_entity.pdbx_description
1 polymer ?
#
loop_
_entity_poly.entity_id
_entity_poly.type
_entity_poly.pdbx_seq_one_letter_code
_entity_poly.pdbx_strand_id
1 'polypeptide(L)'
;LKAARSVGNTTPALFLTAKAEVADRVAGLDAGADDYLPKPFAASEFLARVRALTRRSSAYAPSELSFGNVTLDRGQYTLRTPSNEVRLNNKEYQLAELFLRHPHQVFSSEHLMEKVWGLDSEAEMDVVWTYIGFLRRKLKQIGADIEIRTIRGAGYALEEMRC
;
A
#
# COMPACT_ATOMS: atom_id res chain seq x y z
N LEU A 1 10.03 12.42 7.63
CA LEU A 1 9.09 11.88 6.66
C LEU A 1 7.65 12.26 7.03
N LYS A 2 7.19 12.08 8.30
CA LYS A 2 5.82 12.47 8.74
C LYS A 2 5.45 13.89 8.32
N ALA A 3 6.34 14.88 8.51
CA ALA A 3 6.10 16.25 8.08
C ALA A 3 5.94 16.41 6.56
N ALA A 4 6.68 15.65 5.75
CA ALA A 4 6.48 15.65 4.30
C ALA A 4 5.13 15.03 3.91
N ARG A 5 4.71 13.96 4.60
CA ARG A 5 3.41 13.33 4.36
C ARG A 5 2.24 14.21 4.80
N SER A 6 2.38 14.97 5.88
CA SER A 6 1.31 15.86 6.38
C SER A 6 0.99 17.03 5.42
N VAL A 7 1.96 17.46 4.61
CA VAL A 7 1.74 18.46 3.55
C VAL A 7 1.40 17.83 2.20
N GLY A 8 1.11 16.53 2.18
CA GLY A 8 0.62 15.82 1.02
C GLY A 8 1.69 15.38 0.03
N ASN A 9 2.95 15.33 0.41
CA ASN A 9 4.00 14.77 -0.45
C ASN A 9 3.87 13.25 -0.55
N THR A 10 3.64 12.74 -1.75
CA THR A 10 3.46 11.31 -2.08
C THR A 10 4.71 10.70 -2.73
N THR A 11 5.81 11.43 -2.83
CA THR A 11 7.06 10.91 -3.37
C THR A 11 7.44 9.61 -2.67
N PRO A 12 7.75 8.53 -3.42
CA PRO A 12 8.19 7.26 -2.83
C PRO A 12 9.40 7.46 -1.92
N ALA A 13 9.36 6.84 -0.75
CA ALA A 13 10.38 6.96 0.28
C ALA A 13 10.90 5.59 0.71
N LEU A 14 12.21 5.39 0.57
CA LEU A 14 12.93 4.20 1.03
C LEU A 14 13.77 4.57 2.25
N PHE A 15 13.57 3.89 3.38
CA PHE A 15 14.42 4.04 4.54
C PHE A 15 15.65 3.14 4.46
N LEU A 16 16.83 3.76 4.57
CA LEU A 16 18.11 3.07 4.70
C LEU A 16 18.58 3.20 6.17
N THR A 17 18.70 2.10 6.89
CA THR A 17 18.94 2.15 8.34
C THR A 17 19.80 0.99 8.84
N ALA A 18 20.54 1.25 9.92
CA ALA A 18 21.26 0.22 10.67
C ALA A 18 20.35 -0.57 11.64
N LYS A 19 19.11 -0.10 11.85
CA LYS A 19 18.14 -0.74 12.74
C LYS A 19 17.37 -1.82 12.01
N ALA A 20 17.50 -3.06 12.46
CA ALA A 20 16.90 -4.24 11.85
C ALA A 20 15.72 -4.81 12.64
N GLU A 21 15.40 -4.26 13.83
CA GLU A 21 14.31 -4.77 14.67
C GLU A 21 12.93 -4.52 14.06
N VAL A 22 12.02 -5.45 14.28
CA VAL A 22 10.63 -5.37 13.78
C VAL A 22 9.95 -4.09 14.23
N ALA A 23 10.13 -3.67 15.47
CA ALA A 23 9.57 -2.45 16.02
C ALA A 23 10.04 -1.18 15.26
N ASP A 24 11.31 -1.11 14.88
CA ASP A 24 11.87 0.00 14.11
C ASP A 24 11.33 0.04 12.68
N ARG A 25 11.12 -1.14 12.07
CA ARG A 25 10.50 -1.26 10.75
C ARG A 25 9.05 -0.76 10.76
N VAL A 26 8.27 -1.22 11.73
CA VAL A 26 6.88 -0.77 11.91
C VAL A 26 6.84 0.75 12.11
N ALA A 27 7.69 1.31 12.97
CA ALA A 27 7.76 2.75 13.19
C ALA A 27 8.14 3.54 11.94
N GLY A 28 9.05 3.01 11.10
CA GLY A 28 9.42 3.60 9.82
C GLY A 28 8.26 3.59 8.81
N LEU A 29 7.54 2.49 8.71
CA LEU A 29 6.35 2.35 7.87
C LEU A 29 5.21 3.25 8.37
N ASP A 30 4.96 3.29 9.67
CA ASP A 30 3.99 4.21 10.30
C ASP A 30 4.33 5.70 10.07
N ALA A 31 5.61 6.01 9.87
CA ALA A 31 6.04 7.34 9.49
C ALA A 31 5.75 7.68 8.01
N GLY A 32 5.22 6.72 7.23
CA GLY A 32 4.84 6.87 5.82
C GLY A 32 5.93 6.47 4.83
N ALA A 33 6.93 5.67 5.23
CA ALA A 33 7.87 5.06 4.30
C ALA A 33 7.18 4.02 3.41
N ASP A 34 7.64 3.92 2.17
CA ASP A 34 7.09 2.96 1.19
C ASP A 34 7.87 1.65 1.20
N ASP A 35 9.11 1.68 1.64
CA ASP A 35 9.94 0.49 1.81
C ASP A 35 11.07 0.77 2.81
N TYR A 36 11.75 -0.30 3.24
CA TYR A 36 12.74 -0.30 4.29
C TYR A 36 13.88 -1.25 3.93
N LEU A 37 15.11 -0.77 3.96
CA LEU A 37 16.30 -1.55 3.63
C LEU A 37 17.34 -1.44 4.75
N PRO A 38 17.55 -2.53 5.52
CA PRO A 38 18.57 -2.54 6.58
C PRO A 38 19.98 -2.54 6.00
N LYS A 39 20.90 -1.87 6.68
CA LYS A 39 22.34 -1.93 6.41
C LYS A 39 22.98 -3.11 7.15
N PRO A 40 23.96 -3.83 6.54
CA PRO A 40 24.51 -3.64 5.18
C PRO A 40 23.60 -4.22 4.10
N PHE A 41 23.56 -3.62 2.92
CA PHE A 41 22.77 -4.09 1.77
C PHE A 41 23.63 -4.12 0.49
N ALA A 42 23.27 -4.98 -0.46
CA ALA A 42 23.88 -5.02 -1.77
C ALA A 42 23.38 -3.87 -2.67
N ALA A 43 24.25 -3.32 -3.50
CA ALA A 43 23.86 -2.27 -4.46
C ALA A 43 22.76 -2.74 -5.43
N SER A 44 22.78 -4.01 -5.82
CA SER A 44 21.77 -4.65 -6.67
C SER A 44 20.40 -4.65 -6.00
N GLU A 45 20.32 -4.93 -4.71
CA GLU A 45 19.10 -4.90 -3.92
C GLU A 45 18.55 -3.47 -3.82
N PHE A 46 19.39 -2.51 -3.45
CA PHE A 46 19.00 -1.09 -3.42
C PHE A 46 18.41 -0.64 -4.75
N LEU A 47 19.08 -0.93 -5.87
CA LEU A 47 18.61 -0.57 -7.20
C LEU A 47 17.31 -1.28 -7.59
N ALA A 48 17.12 -2.54 -7.19
CA ALA A 48 15.88 -3.27 -7.43
C ALA A 48 14.70 -2.62 -6.68
N ARG A 49 14.89 -2.21 -5.42
CA ARG A 49 13.87 -1.51 -4.62
C ARG A 49 13.54 -0.12 -5.19
N VAL A 50 14.56 0.64 -5.62
CA VAL A 50 14.33 1.93 -6.30
C VAL A 50 13.49 1.75 -7.55
N ARG A 51 13.82 0.75 -8.41
CA ARG A 51 13.02 0.44 -9.60
C ARG A 51 11.57 0.04 -9.25
N ALA A 52 11.37 -0.75 -8.20
CA ALA A 52 10.05 -1.13 -7.73
C ALA A 52 9.23 0.08 -7.24
N LEU A 53 9.86 0.97 -6.47
CA LEU A 53 9.24 2.19 -5.95
C LEU A 53 8.91 3.22 -7.05
N THR A 54 9.71 3.29 -8.12
CA THR A 54 9.52 4.25 -9.20
C THR A 54 8.71 3.71 -10.38
N ARG A 55 8.22 2.47 -10.31
CA ARG A 55 7.40 1.86 -11.36
C ARG A 55 6.08 2.63 -11.51
N ARG A 56 6.01 3.48 -12.52
CA ARG A 56 4.79 4.22 -12.86
C ARG A 56 3.77 3.26 -13.47
N SER A 57 2.54 3.26 -12.96
CA SER A 57 1.42 2.59 -13.63
C SER A 57 1.14 3.27 -14.97
N SER A 58 0.91 2.46 -16.00
CA SER A 58 0.80 2.89 -17.40
C SER A 58 -0.31 3.93 -17.68
N ALA A 59 -0.04 4.82 -18.61
CA ALA A 59 -0.77 6.04 -18.95
C ALA A 59 -2.15 5.86 -19.65
N TYR A 60 -2.77 4.68 -19.65
CA TYR A 60 -4.03 4.42 -20.38
C TYR A 60 -5.19 3.86 -19.53
N ALA A 61 -5.10 3.92 -18.22
CA ALA A 61 -6.20 3.49 -17.35
C ALA A 61 -7.04 4.70 -16.89
N PRO A 62 -8.36 4.51 -16.61
CA PRO A 62 -9.22 5.58 -16.10
C PRO A 62 -8.56 6.34 -14.95
N SER A 63 -8.74 7.66 -14.90
CA SER A 63 -8.15 8.50 -13.83
C SER A 63 -8.70 8.15 -12.45
N GLU A 64 -9.83 7.46 -12.40
CA GLU A 64 -10.51 7.04 -11.18
C GLU A 64 -10.91 5.57 -11.23
N LEU A 65 -10.85 4.89 -10.11
CA LEU A 65 -11.39 3.55 -9.89
C LEU A 65 -12.39 3.62 -8.75
N SER A 66 -13.57 3.00 -8.91
CA SER A 66 -14.61 3.03 -7.89
C SER A 66 -15.14 1.63 -7.59
N PHE A 67 -15.45 1.39 -6.31
CA PHE A 67 -16.16 0.22 -5.83
C PHE A 67 -16.90 0.58 -4.52
N GLY A 68 -18.16 0.19 -4.41
CA GLY A 68 -19.04 0.70 -3.35
C GLY A 68 -19.12 2.23 -3.39
N ASN A 69 -19.06 2.88 -2.23
CA ASN A 69 -19.01 4.33 -2.13
C ASN A 69 -17.60 4.93 -2.22
N VAL A 70 -16.57 4.10 -2.48
CA VAL A 70 -15.18 4.52 -2.49
C VAL A 70 -14.68 4.76 -3.91
N THR A 71 -14.00 5.87 -4.11
CA THR A 71 -13.29 6.21 -5.35
C THR A 71 -11.81 6.47 -5.06
N LEU A 72 -10.94 5.85 -5.83
CA LEU A 72 -9.49 6.09 -5.84
C LEU A 72 -9.16 7.07 -6.97
N ASP A 73 -8.70 8.26 -6.60
CA ASP A 73 -8.09 9.20 -7.54
C ASP A 73 -6.62 8.80 -7.77
N ARG A 74 -6.31 8.38 -9.00
CA ARG A 74 -4.99 7.87 -9.36
C ARG A 74 -3.96 8.98 -9.57
N GLY A 75 -4.41 10.19 -9.89
CA GLY A 75 -3.53 11.35 -10.06
C GLY A 75 -3.09 11.96 -8.72
N GLN A 76 -3.97 11.93 -7.74
CA GLN A 76 -3.73 12.53 -6.43
C GLN A 76 -3.37 11.54 -5.32
N TYR A 77 -3.42 10.22 -5.59
CA TYR A 77 -3.21 9.18 -4.58
C TYR A 77 -4.16 9.30 -3.40
N THR A 78 -5.44 9.56 -3.69
CA THR A 78 -6.47 9.83 -2.68
C THR A 78 -7.60 8.82 -2.79
N LEU A 79 -7.99 8.23 -1.65
CA LEU A 79 -9.27 7.54 -1.50
C LEU A 79 -10.31 8.53 -1.00
N ARG A 80 -11.48 8.52 -1.61
CA ARG A 80 -12.60 9.38 -1.21
C ARG A 80 -13.92 8.64 -1.18
N THR A 81 -14.82 9.11 -0.33
CA THR A 81 -16.24 8.83 -0.31
C THR A 81 -16.99 10.15 -0.55
N PRO A 82 -18.31 10.16 -0.69
CA PRO A 82 -19.07 11.43 -0.77
C PRO A 82 -18.84 12.39 0.39
N SER A 83 -18.42 11.90 1.55
CA SER A 83 -18.29 12.69 2.78
C SER A 83 -16.86 13.01 3.21
N ASN A 84 -15.91 12.18 2.87
CA ASN A 84 -14.54 12.27 3.38
C ASN A 84 -13.50 11.81 2.35
N GLU A 85 -12.27 12.26 2.55
CA GLU A 85 -11.12 11.81 1.76
C GLU A 85 -9.88 11.55 2.63
N VAL A 86 -8.98 10.71 2.14
CA VAL A 86 -7.69 10.41 2.78
C VAL A 86 -6.63 10.15 1.72
N ARG A 87 -5.43 10.68 1.92
CA ARG A 87 -4.27 10.42 1.06
C ARG A 87 -3.62 9.10 1.39
N LEU A 88 -3.10 8.47 0.33
CA LEU A 88 -2.34 7.23 0.38
C LEU A 88 -0.86 7.51 0.14
N ASN A 89 0.02 6.73 0.78
CA ASN A 89 1.39 6.61 0.31
C ASN A 89 1.44 5.68 -0.92
N ASN A 90 2.62 5.57 -1.55
CA ASN A 90 2.76 4.83 -2.80
C ASN A 90 2.38 3.34 -2.68
N LYS A 91 2.72 2.67 -1.57
CA LYS A 91 2.40 1.24 -1.37
C LYS A 91 0.93 1.01 -1.03
N GLU A 92 0.36 1.87 -0.21
CA GLU A 92 -1.08 1.88 0.07
C GLU A 92 -1.88 2.11 -1.22
N TYR A 93 -1.42 3.05 -2.08
CA TYR A 93 -2.02 3.30 -3.38
C TYR A 93 -1.99 2.05 -4.27
N GLN A 94 -0.82 1.41 -4.41
CA GLN A 94 -0.68 0.21 -5.26
C GLN A 94 -1.58 -0.94 -4.78
N LEU A 95 -1.66 -1.16 -3.45
CA LEU A 95 -2.58 -2.13 -2.88
C LEU A 95 -4.05 -1.76 -3.12
N ALA A 96 -4.43 -0.51 -2.86
CA ALA A 96 -5.79 -0.03 -3.09
C ALA A 96 -6.18 -0.13 -4.57
N GLU A 97 -5.28 0.24 -5.49
CA GLU A 97 -5.49 0.10 -6.92
C GLU A 97 -5.71 -1.35 -7.33
N LEU A 98 -4.89 -2.27 -6.81
CA LEU A 98 -5.03 -3.70 -7.11
C LEU A 98 -6.38 -4.26 -6.65
N PHE A 99 -6.78 -3.96 -5.43
CA PHE A 99 -8.07 -4.41 -4.89
C PHE A 99 -9.26 -3.78 -5.62
N LEU A 100 -9.24 -2.48 -5.90
CA LEU A 100 -10.32 -1.78 -6.58
C LEU A 100 -10.46 -2.18 -8.07
N ARG A 101 -9.38 -2.65 -8.70
CA ARG A 101 -9.45 -3.22 -10.05
C ARG A 101 -10.07 -4.62 -10.08
N HIS A 102 -10.00 -5.34 -8.97
CA HIS A 102 -10.40 -6.73 -8.87
C HIS A 102 -11.23 -6.98 -7.60
N PRO A 103 -12.41 -6.35 -7.47
CA PRO A 103 -13.30 -6.61 -6.34
C PRO A 103 -13.63 -8.09 -6.24
N HIS A 104 -13.81 -8.60 -5.03
CA HIS A 104 -14.11 -10.00 -4.70
C HIS A 104 -12.99 -11.01 -5.02
N GLN A 105 -11.93 -10.61 -5.73
CA GLN A 105 -10.82 -11.49 -5.99
C GLN A 105 -9.97 -11.69 -4.74
N VAL A 106 -9.66 -12.95 -4.42
CA VAL A 106 -8.74 -13.29 -3.32
C VAL A 106 -7.30 -13.21 -3.82
N PHE A 107 -6.48 -12.45 -3.11
CA PHE A 107 -5.04 -12.36 -3.34
C PHE A 107 -4.29 -12.98 -2.18
N SER A 108 -3.39 -13.93 -2.45
CA SER A 108 -2.49 -14.44 -1.42
C SER A 108 -1.48 -13.37 -0.98
N SER A 109 -0.91 -13.54 0.21
CA SER A 109 0.13 -12.62 0.69
C SER A 109 1.34 -12.59 -0.22
N GLU A 110 1.74 -13.73 -0.78
CA GLU A 110 2.84 -13.86 -1.75
C GLU A 110 2.55 -13.07 -3.03
N HIS A 111 1.32 -13.19 -3.56
CA HIS A 111 0.92 -12.45 -4.76
C HIS A 111 0.90 -10.93 -4.53
N LEU A 112 0.39 -10.48 -3.37
CA LEU A 112 0.42 -9.07 -3.00
C LEU A 112 1.86 -8.57 -2.85
N MET A 113 2.73 -9.38 -2.24
CA MET A 113 4.15 -9.09 -2.08
C MET A 113 4.82 -8.91 -3.43
N GLU A 114 4.66 -9.87 -4.33
CA GLU A 114 5.21 -9.81 -5.69
C GLU A 114 4.75 -8.57 -6.45
N LYS A 115 3.43 -8.31 -6.44
CA LYS A 115 2.83 -7.21 -7.22
C LYS A 115 3.23 -5.83 -6.71
N VAL A 116 3.34 -5.66 -5.41
CA VAL A 116 3.52 -4.34 -4.78
C VAL A 116 5.00 -4.08 -4.42
N TRP A 117 5.73 -5.09 -3.97
CA TRP A 117 7.14 -4.95 -3.57
C TRP A 117 8.12 -5.54 -4.58
N GLY A 118 7.71 -6.48 -5.41
CA GLY A 118 8.52 -7.13 -6.43
C GLY A 118 9.09 -8.48 -5.99
N LEU A 119 9.49 -9.30 -6.98
CA LEU A 119 10.02 -10.66 -6.76
C LEU A 119 11.35 -10.72 -5.98
N ASP A 120 12.18 -9.69 -6.12
CA ASP A 120 13.49 -9.60 -5.47
C ASP A 120 13.44 -8.89 -4.11
N SER A 121 12.22 -8.70 -3.56
CA SER A 121 12.07 -8.04 -2.27
C SER A 121 12.45 -8.97 -1.14
N GLU A 122 13.46 -8.62 -0.35
CA GLU A 122 13.75 -9.26 0.94
C GLU A 122 12.85 -8.79 2.08
N ALA A 123 11.82 -7.97 1.77
CA ALA A 123 10.83 -7.60 2.76
C ALA A 123 10.12 -8.85 3.26
N GLU A 124 9.99 -8.97 4.58
CA GLU A 124 9.29 -10.09 5.18
C GLU A 124 7.79 -10.01 4.89
N MET A 125 7.10 -11.16 4.89
CA MET A 125 5.67 -11.26 4.57
C MET A 125 4.77 -10.44 5.52
N ASP A 126 5.28 -10.07 6.70
CA ASP A 126 4.60 -9.23 7.68
C ASP A 126 4.33 -7.80 7.18
N VAL A 127 5.12 -7.32 6.19
CA VAL A 127 4.88 -6.01 5.58
C VAL A 127 3.53 -5.95 4.88
N VAL A 128 3.09 -7.01 4.23
CA VAL A 128 1.76 -7.10 3.59
C VAL A 128 0.67 -6.91 4.64
N TRP A 129 0.74 -7.67 5.74
CA TRP A 129 -0.22 -7.57 6.84
C TRP A 129 -0.29 -6.14 7.42
N THR A 130 0.86 -5.50 7.60
CA THR A 130 0.98 -4.12 8.11
C THR A 130 0.25 -3.13 7.19
N TYR A 131 0.48 -3.20 5.89
CA TYR A 131 -0.15 -2.31 4.91
C TYR A 131 -1.65 -2.58 4.71
N ILE A 132 -2.08 -3.83 4.80
CA ILE A 132 -3.52 -4.18 4.87
C ILE A 132 -4.16 -3.50 6.10
N GLY A 133 -3.47 -3.51 7.24
CA GLY A 133 -3.91 -2.79 8.45
C GLY A 133 -4.05 -1.28 8.23
N PHE A 134 -3.10 -0.66 7.52
CA PHE A 134 -3.16 0.77 7.18
C PHE A 134 -4.36 1.09 6.28
N LEU A 135 -4.57 0.32 5.22
CA LEU A 135 -5.71 0.51 4.33
C LEU A 135 -7.05 0.33 5.04
N ARG A 136 -7.20 -0.69 5.89
CA ARG A 136 -8.41 -0.90 6.69
C ARG A 136 -8.73 0.30 7.56
N ARG A 137 -7.73 0.88 8.23
CA ARG A 137 -7.90 2.10 9.04
C ARG A 137 -8.36 3.28 8.19
N LYS A 138 -7.77 3.47 7.01
CA LYS A 138 -8.12 4.56 6.07
C LYS A 138 -9.53 4.40 5.49
N LEU A 139 -9.91 3.20 5.07
CA LEU A 139 -11.27 2.91 4.63
C LEU A 139 -12.30 3.23 5.73
N LYS A 140 -12.03 2.80 6.96
CA LYS A 140 -12.87 3.13 8.10
C LYS A 140 -12.94 4.64 8.38
N GLN A 141 -11.82 5.34 8.29
CA GLN A 141 -11.72 6.80 8.51
C GLN A 141 -12.60 7.59 7.54
N ILE A 142 -12.71 7.16 6.29
CA ILE A 142 -13.53 7.87 5.29
C ILE A 142 -14.99 7.41 5.26
N GLY A 143 -15.39 6.45 6.10
CA GLY A 143 -16.75 5.92 6.10
C GLY A 143 -17.06 5.06 4.86
N ALA A 144 -16.10 4.23 4.46
CA ALA A 144 -16.28 3.30 3.34
C ALA A 144 -17.35 2.25 3.68
N ASP A 145 -18.14 1.85 2.68
CA ASP A 145 -19.09 0.71 2.73
C ASP A 145 -18.45 -0.60 2.24
N ILE A 146 -17.15 -0.58 2.01
CA ILE A 146 -16.32 -1.72 1.61
C ILE A 146 -15.24 -2.00 2.65
N GLU A 147 -14.79 -3.26 2.69
CA GLU A 147 -13.71 -3.68 3.59
C GLU A 147 -12.75 -4.67 2.93
N ILE A 148 -11.51 -4.72 3.39
CA ILE A 148 -10.57 -5.77 3.02
C ILE A 148 -10.73 -6.91 4.03
N ARG A 149 -11.31 -8.03 3.60
CA ARG A 149 -11.49 -9.23 4.43
C ARG A 149 -10.30 -10.16 4.38
N THR A 150 -10.02 -10.82 5.49
CA THR A 150 -9.09 -11.95 5.53
C THR A 150 -9.82 -13.24 5.23
N ILE A 151 -9.40 -13.95 4.20
CA ILE A 151 -9.89 -15.28 3.84
C ILE A 151 -8.88 -16.29 4.38
N ARG A 152 -9.26 -16.99 5.43
CA ARG A 152 -8.36 -17.93 6.13
C ARG A 152 -7.74 -18.94 5.17
N GLY A 153 -6.42 -19.08 5.21
CA GLY A 153 -5.66 -19.99 4.37
C GLY A 153 -5.54 -19.59 2.89
N ALA A 154 -6.12 -18.44 2.47
CA ALA A 154 -6.12 -18.00 1.07
C ALA A 154 -5.55 -16.59 0.87
N GLY A 155 -5.78 -15.64 1.80
CA GLY A 155 -5.26 -14.28 1.67
C GLY A 155 -6.28 -13.19 1.98
N TYR A 156 -6.43 -12.20 1.09
CA TYR A 156 -7.25 -11.01 1.29
C TYR A 156 -8.12 -10.72 0.07
N ALA A 157 -9.32 -10.22 0.30
CA ALA A 157 -10.24 -9.78 -0.75
C ALA A 157 -10.93 -8.47 -0.34
N LEU A 158 -11.24 -7.62 -1.32
CA LEU A 158 -12.08 -6.44 -1.12
C LEU A 158 -13.54 -6.83 -1.36
N GLU A 159 -14.39 -6.56 -0.38
CA GLU A 159 -15.82 -6.89 -0.43
C GLU A 159 -16.66 -5.74 0.12
N GLU A 160 -17.95 -5.71 -0.25
CA GLU A 160 -18.91 -4.84 0.44
C GLU A 160 -19.11 -5.29 1.88
N MET A 161 -19.26 -4.34 2.79
CA MET A 161 -19.66 -4.65 4.15
C MET A 161 -21.07 -5.25 4.15
N ARG A 162 -21.22 -6.42 4.75
CA ARG A 162 -22.55 -7.01 4.97
C ARG A 162 -23.25 -6.21 6.07
N CYS A 163 -24.43 -5.70 5.74
CA CYS A 163 -25.35 -5.15 6.75
C CYS A 163 -25.81 -6.23 7.71
#